data_21e8038b0905211356e13ae4087cd827
#
_entry.id   21e8038b0905211356e13ae4087cd827
#
_cell.length_a   1.000
_cell.length_b   1.000
_cell.length_c   1.000
_cell.angle_alpha   90.00
_cell.angle_beta   90.00
_cell.angle_gamma   90.00
#
_symmetry.space_group_name_H-M   'P 1'
#
loop_
_entity.id
_entity.type
_entity.pdbx_description
1 polymer ?
#
loop_
_entity_poly.entity_id
_entity_poly.type
_entity_poly.pdbx_seq_one_letter_code
_entity_poly.pdbx_strand_id
1 'polypeptide(L)'
;DYFISVHCNGNPQTDVYGTESHVHDFSAKKSYNFAKDIESQFSKRAGRNSRGVKNNEDRAHSIQVLKFTEMTSVLVECGFLTNTSEANYLNSSHGQEILASAIFRAFRDAAQRDYPDMNVKNKPKEAEETKEYTIQLMSSKTWIDTDSPDFKRLNMKVTRVELNTTNAYKYIYYAGTFTALTEAKTVLEKVKNKGYRDALVVPKKD
;
A
#
# COMPACT_ATOMS: atom_id res chain seq x y z
N ASP A 1 16.13 -11.99 -10.94
CA ASP A 1 15.04 -11.04 -11.18
C ASP A 1 13.70 -11.69 -10.80
N TYR A 2 12.70 -10.84 -10.46
CA TYR A 2 11.31 -11.22 -10.20
C TYR A 2 10.38 -10.32 -10.98
N PHE A 3 9.28 -10.88 -11.44
CA PHE A 3 8.16 -10.15 -12.04
C PHE A 3 6.92 -10.32 -11.16
N ILE A 4 6.34 -9.22 -10.70
CA ILE A 4 5.12 -9.20 -9.89
C ILE A 4 4.11 -8.30 -10.57
N SER A 5 3.00 -8.87 -11.03
CA SER A 5 1.86 -8.14 -11.59
C SER A 5 0.77 -8.03 -10.53
N VAL A 6 0.41 -6.83 -10.11
CA VAL A 6 -0.57 -6.60 -9.03
C VAL A 6 -1.89 -6.15 -9.63
N HIS A 7 -2.93 -6.93 -9.34
CA HIS A 7 -4.27 -6.80 -9.90
C HIS A 7 -5.36 -6.86 -8.84
N CYS A 8 -6.57 -6.55 -9.27
CA CYS A 8 -7.81 -6.83 -8.55
C CYS A 8 -8.75 -7.60 -9.47
N ASN A 9 -9.31 -8.66 -8.94
CA ASN A 9 -10.17 -9.60 -9.64
C ASN A 9 -11.62 -9.08 -9.80
N GLY A 10 -12.40 -9.76 -10.60
CA GLY A 10 -13.84 -9.56 -10.74
C GLY A 10 -14.56 -10.89 -10.94
N ASN A 11 -15.79 -10.98 -10.43
CA ASN A 11 -16.64 -12.16 -10.61
C ASN A 11 -18.09 -11.73 -10.80
N PRO A 12 -18.87 -12.33 -11.71
CA PRO A 12 -20.31 -12.06 -11.85
C PRO A 12 -21.10 -12.27 -10.54
N GLN A 13 -20.66 -13.21 -9.69
CA GLN A 13 -21.22 -13.41 -8.35
C GLN A 13 -20.54 -12.43 -7.40
N THR A 14 -21.32 -11.45 -6.90
CA THR A 14 -20.81 -10.34 -6.09
C THR A 14 -20.45 -10.69 -4.65
N ASP A 15 -20.79 -11.90 -4.20
CA ASP A 15 -20.44 -12.45 -2.91
C ASP A 15 -19.05 -13.14 -2.89
N VAL A 16 -18.45 -13.37 -4.04
CA VAL A 16 -17.10 -13.91 -4.16
C VAL A 16 -16.08 -12.91 -3.60
N TYR A 17 -15.14 -13.40 -2.78
CA TYR A 17 -14.12 -12.60 -2.10
C TYR A 17 -12.83 -13.38 -1.85
N GLY A 18 -11.77 -12.68 -1.50
CA GLY A 18 -10.48 -13.24 -1.14
C GLY A 18 -9.37 -12.93 -2.14
N THR A 19 -8.18 -13.49 -1.92
CA THR A 19 -6.99 -13.30 -2.74
C THR A 19 -6.64 -14.54 -3.52
N GLU A 20 -6.07 -14.37 -4.69
CA GLU A 20 -5.52 -15.47 -5.51
C GLU A 20 -4.16 -15.05 -6.08
N SER A 21 -3.24 -15.98 -6.18
CA SER A 21 -1.99 -15.74 -6.90
C SER A 21 -1.89 -16.70 -8.09
N HIS A 22 -1.51 -16.17 -9.24
CA HIS A 22 -1.45 -16.92 -10.49
C HIS A 22 -0.01 -17.11 -10.95
N VAL A 23 0.31 -18.32 -11.38
CA VAL A 23 1.55 -18.68 -12.09
C VAL A 23 1.21 -19.24 -13.46
N HIS A 24 2.17 -19.35 -14.37
CA HIS A 24 1.93 -19.99 -15.65
C HIS A 24 1.72 -21.49 -15.46
N ASP A 25 2.65 -22.14 -14.76
CA ASP A 25 2.65 -23.58 -14.54
C ASP A 25 3.23 -23.91 -13.16
N PHE A 26 2.72 -24.96 -12.50
CA PHE A 26 3.23 -25.43 -11.21
C PHE A 26 4.61 -26.09 -11.28
N SER A 27 5.05 -26.47 -12.49
CA SER A 27 6.42 -26.94 -12.71
C SER A 27 7.47 -25.83 -12.57
N ALA A 28 7.08 -24.55 -12.75
CA ALA A 28 7.89 -23.37 -12.47
C ALA A 28 8.06 -23.18 -10.95
N LYS A 29 8.87 -24.05 -10.31
CA LYS A 29 8.92 -24.19 -8.85
C LYS A 29 9.21 -22.90 -8.09
N LYS A 30 10.09 -22.01 -8.61
CA LYS A 30 10.36 -20.72 -7.96
C LYS A 30 9.13 -19.82 -7.96
N SER A 31 8.45 -19.69 -9.11
CA SER A 31 7.20 -18.92 -9.24
C SER A 31 6.11 -19.48 -8.34
N TYR A 32 5.92 -20.79 -8.34
CA TYR A 32 4.92 -21.47 -7.51
C TYR A 32 5.18 -21.26 -6.01
N ASN A 33 6.42 -21.43 -5.55
CA ASN A 33 6.76 -21.22 -4.15
C ASN A 33 6.57 -19.75 -3.74
N PHE A 34 6.97 -18.81 -4.61
CA PHE A 34 6.77 -17.40 -4.37
C PHE A 34 5.28 -17.03 -4.28
N ALA A 35 4.45 -17.54 -5.17
CA ALA A 35 3.00 -17.36 -5.11
C ALA A 35 2.39 -17.91 -3.80
N LYS A 36 2.85 -19.08 -3.34
CA LYS A 36 2.46 -19.64 -2.04
C LYS A 36 2.87 -18.77 -0.86
N ASP A 37 4.06 -18.17 -0.92
CA ASP A 37 4.54 -17.25 0.12
C ASP A 37 3.65 -16.01 0.18
N ILE A 38 3.24 -15.45 -0.97
CA ILE A 38 2.30 -14.32 -1.04
C ILE A 38 0.97 -14.67 -0.39
N GLU A 39 0.35 -15.78 -0.80
CA GLU A 39 -0.94 -16.23 -0.25
C GLU A 39 -0.85 -16.52 1.25
N SER A 40 0.27 -17.07 1.72
CA SER A 40 0.52 -17.26 3.15
C SER A 40 0.61 -15.94 3.92
N GLN A 41 1.25 -14.90 3.35
CA GLN A 41 1.31 -13.57 3.95
C GLN A 41 -0.05 -12.89 3.95
N PHE A 42 -0.82 -13.02 2.88
CA PHE A 42 -2.18 -12.51 2.82
C PHE A 42 -3.08 -13.12 3.90
N SER A 43 -3.06 -14.45 4.03
CA SER A 43 -3.87 -15.13 5.04
C SER A 43 -3.40 -14.83 6.46
N LYS A 44 -2.10 -15.03 6.77
CA LYS A 44 -1.59 -14.99 8.15
C LYS A 44 -1.37 -13.59 8.68
N ARG A 45 -1.05 -12.62 7.82
CA ARG A 45 -0.67 -11.27 8.22
C ARG A 45 -1.64 -10.18 7.81
N ALA A 46 -2.29 -10.34 6.65
CA ALA A 46 -3.28 -9.38 6.16
C ALA A 46 -4.72 -9.78 6.49
N GLY A 47 -4.93 -10.94 7.11
CA GLY A 47 -6.26 -11.43 7.49
C GLY A 47 -7.18 -11.69 6.29
N ARG A 48 -6.58 -11.92 5.09
CA ARG A 48 -7.35 -12.16 3.86
C ARG A 48 -7.75 -13.62 3.72
N ASN A 49 -8.88 -13.87 3.11
CA ASN A 49 -9.28 -15.21 2.70
C ASN A 49 -8.46 -15.62 1.47
N SER A 50 -7.49 -16.51 1.64
CA SER A 50 -6.71 -17.00 0.51
C SER A 50 -7.48 -18.07 -0.25
N ARG A 51 -7.59 -17.90 -1.56
CA ARG A 51 -8.16 -18.86 -2.53
C ARG A 51 -7.05 -19.69 -3.19
N GLY A 52 -5.81 -19.50 -2.74
CA GLY A 52 -4.64 -20.27 -3.12
C GLY A 52 -3.98 -19.84 -4.43
N VAL A 53 -3.10 -20.69 -4.90
CA VAL A 53 -2.36 -20.49 -6.16
C VAL A 53 -3.09 -21.19 -7.30
N LYS A 54 -3.19 -20.51 -8.43
CA LYS A 54 -3.80 -20.97 -9.68
C LYS A 54 -2.75 -21.06 -10.78
N ASN A 55 -2.90 -22.04 -11.65
CA ASN A 55 -2.08 -22.16 -12.86
C ASN A 55 -2.90 -21.98 -14.14
N ASN A 56 -2.29 -22.29 -15.27
CA ASN A 56 -2.93 -22.15 -16.58
C ASN A 56 -4.10 -23.13 -16.79
N GLU A 57 -4.12 -24.25 -16.07
CA GLU A 57 -5.19 -25.27 -16.17
C GLU A 57 -6.44 -24.84 -15.39
N ASP A 58 -6.29 -23.99 -14.38
CA ASP A 58 -7.40 -23.44 -13.58
C ASP A 58 -8.16 -22.32 -14.30
N ARG A 59 -7.75 -21.92 -15.52
CA ARG A 59 -8.26 -20.76 -16.23
C ARG A 59 -8.66 -21.09 -17.66
N ALA A 60 -9.68 -20.40 -18.16
CA ALA A 60 -10.09 -20.50 -19.56
C ALA A 60 -9.04 -19.95 -20.56
N HIS A 61 -8.16 -19.04 -20.09
CA HIS A 61 -7.18 -18.33 -20.92
C HIS A 61 -5.82 -18.26 -20.25
N SER A 62 -4.76 -18.37 -21.06
CA SER A 62 -3.38 -18.18 -20.60
C SER A 62 -3.10 -16.71 -20.32
N ILE A 63 -2.44 -16.43 -19.19
CA ILE A 63 -1.96 -15.09 -18.86
C ILE A 63 -0.61 -14.90 -19.58
N GLN A 64 -0.64 -14.08 -20.63
CA GLN A 64 0.49 -13.85 -21.55
C GLN A 64 1.76 -13.39 -20.82
N VAL A 65 1.64 -12.45 -19.89
CA VAL A 65 2.78 -11.93 -19.12
C VAL A 65 3.43 -12.97 -18.22
N LEU A 66 2.71 -14.02 -17.81
CA LEU A 66 3.28 -15.14 -17.06
C LEU A 66 3.87 -16.22 -17.98
N LYS A 67 3.27 -16.38 -19.18
CA LYS A 67 3.70 -17.38 -20.15
C LYS A 67 5.06 -17.06 -20.76
N PHE A 68 5.29 -15.78 -21.08
CA PHE A 68 6.49 -15.32 -21.81
C PHE A 68 7.54 -14.68 -20.92
N THR A 69 7.35 -14.69 -19.61
CA THR A 69 8.34 -14.18 -18.64
C THR A 69 9.25 -15.33 -18.20
N GLU A 70 10.55 -15.22 -18.44
CA GLU A 70 11.55 -16.25 -18.12
C GLU A 70 11.94 -16.25 -16.63
N MET A 71 11.85 -15.08 -15.95
CA MET A 71 12.18 -14.95 -14.54
C MET A 71 11.06 -15.50 -13.65
N THR A 72 11.33 -15.62 -12.34
CA THR A 72 10.30 -15.92 -11.34
C THR A 72 9.17 -14.90 -11.46
N SER A 73 7.96 -15.38 -11.79
CA SER A 73 6.84 -14.49 -12.14
C SER A 73 5.55 -14.91 -11.45
N VAL A 74 4.79 -13.91 -10.98
CA VAL A 74 3.47 -14.10 -10.36
C VAL A 74 2.56 -12.94 -10.72
N LEU A 75 1.27 -13.24 -10.94
CA LEU A 75 0.20 -12.25 -10.95
C LEU A 75 -0.61 -12.43 -9.66
N VAL A 76 -0.83 -11.35 -8.96
CA VAL A 76 -1.48 -11.32 -7.64
C VAL A 76 -2.82 -10.63 -7.76
N GLU A 77 -3.89 -11.32 -7.42
CA GLU A 77 -5.24 -10.79 -7.31
C GLU A 77 -5.52 -10.46 -5.84
N CYS A 78 -5.49 -9.17 -5.52
CA CYS A 78 -5.57 -8.65 -4.15
C CYS A 78 -6.97 -8.75 -3.54
N GLY A 79 -7.99 -9.03 -4.35
CA GLY A 79 -9.40 -9.11 -3.95
C GLY A 79 -10.31 -8.87 -5.14
N PHE A 80 -11.63 -8.91 -4.92
CA PHE A 80 -12.65 -8.81 -5.96
C PHE A 80 -13.33 -7.42 -5.95
N LEU A 81 -13.17 -6.64 -7.02
CA LEU A 81 -13.80 -5.33 -7.14
C LEU A 81 -15.34 -5.41 -7.22
N THR A 82 -15.86 -6.55 -7.65
CA THR A 82 -17.30 -6.82 -7.72
C THR A 82 -17.95 -7.05 -6.35
N ASN A 83 -17.15 -7.32 -5.31
CA ASN A 83 -17.60 -7.40 -3.93
C ASN A 83 -17.43 -6.05 -3.25
N THR A 84 -18.51 -5.44 -2.77
CA THR A 84 -18.50 -4.08 -2.21
C THR A 84 -17.56 -3.94 -1.00
N SER A 85 -17.52 -4.95 -0.11
CA SER A 85 -16.63 -4.92 1.08
C SER A 85 -15.16 -4.99 0.67
N GLU A 86 -14.83 -5.83 -0.30
CA GLU A 86 -13.49 -5.93 -0.86
C GLU A 86 -13.07 -4.65 -1.59
N ALA A 87 -13.95 -4.10 -2.44
CA ALA A 87 -13.70 -2.85 -3.15
C ALA A 87 -13.40 -1.70 -2.19
N ASN A 88 -14.15 -1.58 -1.11
CA ASN A 88 -13.92 -0.56 -0.07
C ASN A 88 -12.57 -0.78 0.63
N TYR A 89 -12.21 -2.03 0.95
CA TYR A 89 -10.92 -2.36 1.55
C TYR A 89 -9.76 -2.05 0.60
N LEU A 90 -9.86 -2.47 -0.66
CA LEU A 90 -8.84 -2.24 -1.70
C LEU A 90 -8.64 -0.75 -1.99
N ASN A 91 -9.69 0.06 -1.87
CA ASN A 91 -9.63 1.51 -2.06
C ASN A 91 -9.19 2.29 -0.80
N SER A 92 -9.02 1.62 0.34
CA SER A 92 -8.56 2.25 1.57
C SER A 92 -7.03 2.29 1.65
N SER A 93 -6.48 3.39 2.17
CA SER A 93 -5.02 3.49 2.43
C SER A 93 -4.52 2.36 3.33
N HIS A 94 -5.33 1.97 4.33
CA HIS A 94 -5.02 0.86 5.22
C HIS A 94 -4.92 -0.47 4.47
N GLY A 95 -5.92 -0.80 3.62
CA GLY A 95 -5.90 -2.03 2.84
C GLY A 95 -4.73 -2.10 1.88
N GLN A 96 -4.43 -1.00 1.19
CA GLN A 96 -3.29 -0.90 0.27
C GLN A 96 -1.94 -1.09 1.00
N GLU A 97 -1.75 -0.46 2.15
CA GLU A 97 -0.53 -0.60 2.96
C GLU A 97 -0.34 -2.05 3.45
N ILE A 98 -1.40 -2.68 3.95
CA ILE A 98 -1.35 -4.05 4.45
C ILE A 98 -1.04 -5.05 3.33
N LEU A 99 -1.69 -4.91 2.17
CA LEU A 99 -1.46 -5.78 1.01
C LEU A 99 -0.05 -5.60 0.45
N ALA A 100 0.40 -4.36 0.24
CA ALA A 100 1.75 -4.07 -0.24
C ALA A 100 2.81 -4.63 0.73
N SER A 101 2.59 -4.46 2.03
CA SER A 101 3.47 -4.98 3.08
C SER A 101 3.52 -6.52 3.10
N ALA A 102 2.41 -7.20 2.80
CA ALA A 102 2.36 -8.66 2.70
C ALA A 102 3.14 -9.16 1.46
N ILE A 103 2.94 -8.53 0.29
CA ILE A 103 3.68 -8.84 -0.93
C ILE A 103 5.19 -8.61 -0.73
N PHE A 104 5.56 -7.48 -0.12
CA PHE A 104 6.97 -7.19 0.16
C PHE A 104 7.63 -8.23 1.07
N ARG A 105 6.95 -8.68 2.13
CA ARG A 105 7.49 -9.74 3.02
C ARG A 105 7.69 -11.05 2.26
N ALA A 106 6.72 -11.46 1.46
CA ALA A 106 6.84 -12.65 0.64
C ALA A 106 8.02 -12.54 -0.35
N PHE A 107 8.14 -11.38 -1.01
CA PHE A 107 9.28 -11.11 -1.91
C PHE A 107 10.63 -11.19 -1.19
N ARG A 108 10.76 -10.52 -0.05
CA ARG A 108 11.99 -10.54 0.75
C ARG A 108 12.39 -11.96 1.13
N ASP A 109 11.44 -12.76 1.61
CA ASP A 109 11.69 -14.12 2.08
C ASP A 109 12.03 -15.06 0.89
N ALA A 110 11.37 -14.86 -0.26
CA ALA A 110 11.68 -15.57 -1.51
C ALA A 110 13.06 -15.17 -2.05
N ALA A 111 13.38 -13.89 -2.09
CA ALA A 111 14.67 -13.39 -2.55
C ALA A 111 15.83 -13.91 -1.68
N GLN A 112 15.64 -13.96 -0.37
CA GLN A 112 16.65 -14.52 0.55
C GLN A 112 16.85 -16.03 0.36
N ARG A 113 15.77 -16.76 0.08
CA ARG A 113 15.83 -18.20 -0.23
C ARG A 113 16.53 -18.48 -1.55
N ASP A 114 16.18 -17.72 -2.59
CA ASP A 114 16.65 -17.97 -3.95
C ASP A 114 18.05 -17.40 -4.23
N TYR A 115 18.47 -16.42 -3.43
CA TYR A 115 19.75 -15.74 -3.50
C TYR A 115 20.35 -15.54 -2.11
N PRO A 116 20.80 -16.63 -1.43
CA PRO A 116 21.26 -16.57 -0.03
C PRO A 116 22.47 -15.65 0.18
N ASP A 117 23.29 -15.47 -0.87
CA ASP A 117 24.47 -14.57 -0.83
C ASP A 117 24.08 -13.08 -0.96
N MET A 118 22.86 -12.79 -1.43
CA MET A 118 22.32 -11.43 -1.35
C MET A 118 21.98 -11.13 0.10
N ASN A 119 22.82 -10.33 0.75
CA ASN A 119 22.61 -9.89 2.11
C ASN A 119 21.43 -8.89 2.19
N VAL A 120 20.22 -9.40 2.04
CA VAL A 120 18.97 -8.60 2.14
C VAL A 120 18.83 -8.00 3.55
N LYS A 121 19.63 -8.49 4.53
CA LYS A 121 19.70 -7.91 5.89
C LYS A 121 20.53 -6.63 5.93
N ASN A 122 21.46 -6.45 4.99
CA ASN A 122 22.13 -5.17 4.77
C ASN A 122 21.32 -4.37 3.75
N LYS A 123 20.07 -3.98 4.09
CA LYS A 123 19.71 -2.63 3.71
C LYS A 123 20.92 -1.80 4.14
N PRO A 124 21.57 -1.02 3.25
CA PRO A 124 22.33 0.10 3.75
C PRO A 124 21.34 0.70 4.75
N LYS A 125 21.72 0.87 6.05
CA LYS A 125 21.06 1.89 6.84
C LYS A 125 21.03 3.06 5.88
N GLU A 126 19.87 3.30 5.24
CA GLU A 126 19.60 4.58 4.63
C GLU A 126 20.09 5.44 5.76
N ALA A 127 21.15 6.19 5.49
CA ALA A 127 21.60 7.21 6.44
C ALA A 127 20.28 7.78 6.89
N GLU A 128 19.99 7.70 8.17
CA GLU A 128 18.74 8.20 8.70
C GLU A 128 18.67 9.63 8.17
N GLU A 129 18.18 9.78 6.94
CA GLU A 129 17.53 11.00 6.56
C GLU A 129 16.50 11.07 7.65
N THR A 130 16.68 12.00 8.53
CA THR A 130 15.75 12.30 9.61
C THR A 130 14.44 12.59 8.89
N LYS A 131 13.66 11.53 8.63
CA LYS A 131 12.39 11.64 7.93
C LYS A 131 11.53 12.46 8.85
N GLU A 132 11.50 13.75 8.56
CA GLU A 132 10.53 14.61 9.21
C GLU A 132 9.14 14.21 8.75
N TYR A 133 8.23 14.21 9.68
CA TYR A 133 6.81 13.97 9.44
C TYR A 133 6.04 15.27 9.69
N THR A 134 4.93 15.41 8.99
CA THR A 134 3.98 16.49 9.24
C THR A 134 2.55 15.94 9.21
N ILE A 135 1.60 16.68 9.75
CA ILE A 135 0.19 16.28 9.70
C ILE A 135 -0.48 17.07 8.58
N GLN A 136 -0.91 16.40 7.53
CA GLN A 136 -1.80 16.98 6.54
C GLN A 136 -3.18 17.12 7.16
N LEU A 137 -3.63 18.38 7.30
CA LEU A 137 -4.91 18.71 7.94
C LEU A 137 -6.07 18.54 6.97
N MET A 138 -5.92 19.13 5.79
CA MET A 138 -6.97 19.18 4.79
C MET A 138 -6.44 19.67 3.44
N SER A 139 -7.24 19.45 2.38
CA SER A 139 -7.07 20.08 1.08
C SER A 139 -8.24 21.04 0.81
N SER A 140 -7.97 22.17 0.14
CA SER A 140 -8.99 23.18 -0.19
C SER A 140 -8.93 23.61 -1.65
N LYS A 141 -10.09 23.96 -2.21
CA LYS A 141 -10.21 24.61 -3.52
C LYS A 141 -9.87 26.10 -3.45
N THR A 142 -10.14 26.72 -2.33
CA THR A 142 -9.92 28.14 -2.07
C THR A 142 -8.81 28.36 -1.07
N TRP A 143 -8.16 29.51 -1.18
CA TRP A 143 -7.15 29.94 -0.23
C TRP A 143 -7.79 30.19 1.15
N ILE A 144 -7.14 29.67 2.20
CA ILE A 144 -7.52 29.91 3.60
C ILE A 144 -6.28 30.46 4.31
N ASP A 145 -6.46 31.50 5.11
CA ASP A 145 -5.39 32.08 5.89
C ASP A 145 -4.89 31.08 6.95
N THR A 146 -3.57 30.84 6.99
CA THR A 146 -2.94 29.98 7.99
C THR A 146 -3.06 30.50 9.42
N ASP A 147 -3.33 31.80 9.57
CA ASP A 147 -3.62 32.45 10.84
C ASP A 147 -5.11 32.54 11.20
N SER A 148 -5.97 31.87 10.43
CA SER A 148 -7.40 31.84 10.71
C SER A 148 -7.70 31.23 12.09
N PRO A 149 -8.83 31.59 12.74
CA PRO A 149 -9.23 31.04 14.04
C PRO A 149 -9.29 29.50 14.04
N ASP A 150 -9.66 28.92 12.91
CA ASP A 150 -9.75 27.48 12.76
C ASP A 150 -8.40 26.77 12.88
N PHE A 151 -7.34 27.35 12.32
CA PHE A 151 -6.01 26.81 12.45
C PHE A 151 -5.34 27.20 13.78
N LYS A 152 -5.58 28.42 14.29
CA LYS A 152 -5.03 28.86 15.59
C LYS A 152 -5.44 27.97 16.76
N ARG A 153 -6.64 27.39 16.74
CA ARG A 153 -7.08 26.44 17.79
C ARG A 153 -6.23 25.16 17.89
N LEU A 154 -5.42 24.84 16.85
CA LEU A 154 -4.50 23.72 16.91
C LEU A 154 -3.31 23.98 17.83
N ASN A 155 -2.98 25.26 18.09
CA ASN A 155 -1.77 25.69 18.79
C ASN A 155 -0.49 25.12 18.17
N MET A 156 -0.43 25.11 16.85
CA MET A 156 0.66 24.57 16.04
C MET A 156 0.89 25.46 14.83
N LYS A 157 2.14 25.54 14.37
CA LYS A 157 2.42 26.24 13.12
C LYS A 157 1.76 25.49 11.97
N VAL A 158 0.91 26.18 11.23
CA VAL A 158 0.28 25.69 10.00
C VAL A 158 1.01 26.27 8.80
N THR A 159 1.30 25.41 7.83
CA THR A 159 1.88 25.80 6.54
C THR A 159 0.95 25.40 5.41
N ARG A 160 1.04 26.11 4.31
CA ARG A 160 0.24 25.85 3.10
C ARG A 160 1.16 25.59 1.93
N VAL A 161 0.80 24.60 1.13
CA VAL A 161 1.40 24.33 -0.18
C VAL A 161 0.36 24.55 -1.25
N GLU A 162 0.71 25.31 -2.27
CA GLU A 162 -0.10 25.48 -3.47
C GLU A 162 0.32 24.46 -4.51
N LEU A 163 -0.66 23.71 -5.01
CA LEU A 163 -0.43 22.68 -6.03
C LEU A 163 -0.59 23.29 -7.42
N ASN A 164 0.42 23.14 -8.25
CA ASN A 164 0.33 23.47 -9.66
C ASN A 164 -0.38 22.32 -10.42
N THR A 165 -1.70 22.26 -10.28
CA THR A 165 -2.52 21.14 -10.80
C THR A 165 -3.84 21.65 -11.36
N THR A 166 -4.36 20.93 -12.35
CA THR A 166 -5.72 21.10 -12.88
C THR A 166 -6.79 20.47 -12.00
N ASN A 167 -6.42 19.78 -10.92
CA ASN A 167 -7.33 19.15 -9.99
C ASN A 167 -8.15 20.16 -9.20
N ALA A 168 -9.31 19.70 -8.66
CA ALA A 168 -10.24 20.54 -7.93
C ALA A 168 -9.67 21.17 -6.64
N TYR A 169 -8.61 20.60 -6.07
CA TYR A 169 -7.97 21.09 -4.85
C TYR A 169 -6.63 21.75 -5.18
N LYS A 170 -6.51 23.03 -4.86
CA LYS A 170 -5.31 23.84 -5.13
C LYS A 170 -4.38 23.98 -3.94
N TYR A 171 -4.89 23.84 -2.71
CA TYR A 171 -4.15 24.11 -1.50
C TYR A 171 -4.18 22.93 -0.56
N ILE A 172 -3.03 22.58 0.02
CA ILE A 172 -2.91 21.59 1.09
C ILE A 172 -2.35 22.28 2.31
N TYR A 173 -2.91 21.98 3.48
CA TYR A 173 -2.54 22.55 4.77
C TYR A 173 -1.90 21.50 5.65
N TYR A 174 -0.74 21.85 6.22
CA TYR A 174 0.05 20.97 7.07
C TYR A 174 0.26 21.60 8.43
N ALA A 175 0.33 20.80 9.50
CA ALA A 175 0.58 21.24 10.86
C ALA A 175 1.74 20.47 11.50
N GLY A 176 2.65 21.22 12.11
CA GLY A 176 3.79 20.70 12.85
C GLY A 176 4.84 20.03 11.99
N THR A 177 5.98 19.76 12.61
CA THR A 177 7.08 18.96 12.06
C THR A 177 7.56 18.05 13.18
N PHE A 178 7.71 16.77 12.88
CA PHE A 178 8.02 15.72 13.85
C PHE A 178 9.16 14.88 13.32
N THR A 179 10.12 14.55 14.16
CA THR A 179 11.24 13.65 13.82
C THR A 179 10.93 12.19 14.09
N ALA A 180 9.85 11.90 14.85
CA ALA A 180 9.39 10.56 15.15
C ALA A 180 7.95 10.33 14.70
N LEU A 181 7.69 9.23 13.98
CA LEU A 181 6.35 8.85 13.53
C LEU A 181 5.37 8.62 14.70
N THR A 182 5.87 8.09 15.81
CA THR A 182 5.07 7.86 17.03
C THR A 182 4.56 9.15 17.65
N GLU A 183 5.41 10.19 17.69
CA GLU A 183 5.03 11.52 18.14
C GLU A 183 3.97 12.13 17.20
N ALA A 184 4.21 12.10 15.89
CA ALA A 184 3.27 12.58 14.90
C ALA A 184 1.89 11.90 15.03
N LYS A 185 1.84 10.59 15.25
CA LYS A 185 0.58 9.84 15.48
C LYS A 185 -0.13 10.26 16.76
N THR A 186 0.59 10.49 17.83
CA THR A 186 0.00 10.97 19.10
C THR A 186 -0.63 12.35 18.94
N VAL A 187 0.04 13.25 18.21
CA VAL A 187 -0.48 14.58 17.92
C VAL A 187 -1.65 14.54 16.93
N LEU A 188 -1.63 13.61 15.96
CA LEU A 188 -2.72 13.40 15.00
C LEU A 188 -4.06 13.14 15.72
N GLU A 189 -4.09 12.32 16.78
CA GLU A 189 -5.32 12.07 17.53
C GLU A 189 -5.88 13.36 18.16
N LYS A 190 -4.99 14.22 18.68
CA LYS A 190 -5.40 15.54 19.21
C LYS A 190 -5.96 16.46 18.11
N VAL A 191 -5.36 16.42 16.92
CA VAL A 191 -5.80 17.17 15.74
C VAL A 191 -7.17 16.72 15.27
N LYS A 192 -7.41 15.40 15.21
CA LYS A 192 -8.71 14.83 14.85
C LYS A 192 -9.81 15.22 15.83
N ASN A 193 -9.51 15.23 17.12
CA ASN A 193 -10.44 15.65 18.17
C ASN A 193 -10.79 17.14 18.10
N LYS A 194 -9.93 17.95 17.46
CA LYS A 194 -10.18 19.38 17.18
C LYS A 194 -10.94 19.62 15.86
N GLY A 195 -11.50 18.58 15.25
CA GLY A 195 -12.40 18.67 14.10
C GLY A 195 -11.78 18.34 12.73
N TYR A 196 -10.48 18.04 12.66
CA TYR A 196 -9.81 17.61 11.41
C TYR A 196 -9.83 16.10 11.28
N ARG A 197 -11.03 15.53 11.12
CA ARG A 197 -11.26 14.06 11.15
C ARG A 197 -10.48 13.30 10.08
N ASP A 198 -10.27 13.92 8.92
CA ASP A 198 -9.58 13.34 7.77
C ASP A 198 -8.06 13.63 7.76
N ALA A 199 -7.54 14.25 8.82
CA ALA A 199 -6.12 14.52 8.95
C ALA A 199 -5.31 13.20 8.99
N LEU A 200 -4.12 13.24 8.40
CA LEU A 200 -3.21 12.08 8.33
C LEU A 200 -1.75 12.50 8.48
N VAL A 201 -0.91 11.62 9.01
CA VAL A 201 0.54 11.83 9.04
C VAL A 201 1.13 11.51 7.68
N VAL A 202 1.93 12.42 7.17
CA VAL A 202 2.67 12.25 5.91
C VAL A 202 4.17 12.54 6.12
N PRO A 203 5.07 11.94 5.31
CA PRO A 203 6.46 12.40 5.26
C PRO A 203 6.47 13.87 4.82
N LYS A 204 7.25 14.70 5.51
CA LYS A 204 7.47 16.08 5.09
C LYS A 204 8.33 16.05 3.84
N LYS A 205 7.87 16.70 2.79
CA LYS A 205 8.64 16.95 1.56
C LYS A 205 9.29 18.32 1.69
N ASP A 206 10.55 18.40 1.29
CA ASP A 206 11.28 19.65 1.14
C ASP A 206 10.63 20.60 0.13
#